data_724d943e4b8a7f07895adc532e42e0c1
#
_entry.id   724d943e4b8a7f07895adc532e42e0c1
#
_cell.length_a   1.000
_cell.length_b   1.000
_cell.length_c   1.000
_cell.angle_alpha   90.00
_cell.angle_beta   90.00
_cell.angle_gamma   90.00
#
_symmetry.space_group_name_H-M   'P 1'
#
loop_
_entity.id
_entity.type
_entity.pdbx_description
1 polymer ?
#
loop_
_entity_poly.entity_id
_entity_poly.type
_entity_poly.pdbx_seq_one_letter_code
_entity_poly.pdbx_strand_id
1 'polypeptide(L)'
;SWPLFLGMLLPMISNGLLVTLLTTRATELGFSQTQIAFMQAAYPLAALFGCLVAPRIVAAVGHIRSFGALASLCSTAALIHMVTADPWSWAAMRALAGFCFPGLYVVAESWLNGRADNHSRAALLSIYFITQTGGAALGQLLLGIPDSGGNLLFVIVSVLISLSLVPMLLSAQQGQAFEAPARLSARDLFRLSPLGLSVSFVNGISQGAFYVGL
;
A
#
# COMPACT_ATOMS: atom_id res chain seq x y z
N SER A 1 12.47 -3.55 -16.43
CA SER A 1 11.51 -2.70 -15.65
C SER A 1 10.10 -3.31 -15.55
N TRP A 2 9.64 -4.08 -16.57
CA TRP A 2 8.29 -4.65 -16.57
C TRP A 2 7.94 -5.54 -15.36
N PRO A 3 8.86 -6.37 -14.79
CA PRO A 3 8.53 -7.18 -13.62
C PRO A 3 8.20 -6.33 -12.38
N LEU A 4 8.85 -5.17 -12.25
CA LEU A 4 8.57 -4.23 -11.17
C LEU A 4 7.15 -3.67 -11.28
N PHE A 5 6.73 -3.24 -12.49
CA PHE A 5 5.38 -2.73 -12.71
C PHE A 5 4.31 -3.80 -12.47
N LEU A 6 4.53 -5.03 -12.93
CA LEU A 6 3.64 -6.15 -12.65
C LEU A 6 3.62 -6.49 -11.16
N GLY A 7 4.80 -6.52 -10.51
CA GLY A 7 4.91 -6.73 -9.07
C GLY A 7 4.20 -5.67 -8.24
N MET A 8 4.09 -4.44 -8.75
CA MET A 8 3.37 -3.36 -8.09
C MET A 8 1.89 -3.31 -8.45
N LEU A 9 1.50 -3.70 -9.68
CA LEU A 9 0.11 -3.71 -10.10
C LEU A 9 -0.77 -4.60 -9.20
N LEU A 10 -0.28 -5.78 -8.85
CA LEU A 10 -1.02 -6.75 -8.05
C LEU A 10 -1.34 -6.24 -6.63
N PRO A 11 -0.39 -5.69 -5.85
CA PRO A 11 -0.71 -5.05 -4.57
C PRO A 11 -1.63 -3.84 -4.70
N MET A 12 -1.56 -3.08 -5.83
CA MET A 12 -2.46 -1.95 -6.06
C MET A 12 -3.90 -2.40 -6.26
N ILE A 13 -4.11 -3.46 -7.05
CA ILE A 13 -5.42 -4.09 -7.19
C ILE A 13 -5.93 -4.55 -5.83
N SER A 14 -5.08 -5.21 -5.04
CA SER A 14 -5.42 -5.68 -3.70
C SER A 14 -5.80 -4.55 -2.76
N ASN A 15 -5.04 -3.46 -2.75
CA ASN A 15 -5.33 -2.30 -1.89
C ASN A 15 -6.64 -1.61 -2.29
N GLY A 16 -6.86 -1.43 -3.60
CA GLY A 16 -8.10 -0.87 -4.14
C GLY A 16 -9.33 -1.70 -3.74
N LEU A 17 -9.25 -3.02 -3.84
CA LEU A 17 -10.31 -3.94 -3.39
C LEU A 17 -10.51 -3.87 -1.88
N LEU A 18 -9.41 -3.97 -1.10
CA LEU A 18 -9.46 -4.10 0.35
C LEU A 18 -10.08 -2.86 1.04
N VAL A 19 -9.83 -1.67 0.52
CA VAL A 19 -10.34 -0.42 1.11
C VAL A 19 -11.87 -0.42 1.19
N THR A 20 -12.54 -0.71 0.08
CA THR A 20 -14.01 -0.71 0.02
C THR A 20 -14.59 -1.98 0.62
N LEU A 21 -13.96 -3.14 0.39
CA LEU A 21 -14.36 -4.41 0.97
C LEU A 21 -14.48 -4.33 2.49
N LEU A 22 -13.50 -3.76 3.17
CA LEU A 22 -13.52 -3.64 4.63
C LEU A 22 -14.67 -2.80 5.14
N THR A 23 -14.96 -1.66 4.49
CA THR A 23 -16.09 -0.80 4.88
C THR A 23 -17.42 -1.52 4.69
N THR A 24 -17.63 -2.14 3.53
CA THR A 24 -18.85 -2.88 3.22
C THR A 24 -19.06 -4.03 4.20
N ARG A 25 -18.04 -4.87 4.41
CA ARG A 25 -18.14 -6.02 5.31
C ARG A 25 -18.31 -5.61 6.78
N ALA A 26 -17.62 -4.55 7.23
CA ALA A 26 -17.81 -4.02 8.59
C ALA A 26 -19.24 -3.56 8.83
N THR A 27 -19.86 -2.93 7.83
CA THR A 27 -21.28 -2.52 7.90
C THR A 27 -22.21 -3.73 7.94
N GLU A 28 -21.97 -4.76 7.12
CA GLU A 28 -22.74 -6.01 7.12
C GLU A 28 -22.62 -6.78 8.45
N LEU A 29 -21.45 -6.73 9.09
CA LEU A 29 -21.20 -7.33 10.41
C LEU A 29 -21.79 -6.50 11.57
N GLY A 30 -22.42 -5.35 11.28
CA GLY A 30 -23.05 -4.50 12.28
C GLY A 30 -22.08 -3.67 13.12
N PHE A 31 -20.87 -3.38 12.61
CA PHE A 31 -19.94 -2.48 13.29
C PHE A 31 -20.54 -1.07 13.36
N SER A 32 -20.37 -0.41 14.51
CA SER A 32 -20.81 0.97 14.66
C SER A 32 -20.01 1.93 13.76
N GLN A 33 -20.60 3.06 13.38
CA GLN A 33 -19.92 4.11 12.61
C GLN A 33 -18.59 4.53 13.24
N THR A 34 -18.55 4.63 14.59
CA THR A 34 -17.33 4.98 15.32
C THR A 34 -16.24 3.91 15.18
N GLN A 35 -16.61 2.62 15.21
CA GLN A 35 -15.66 1.51 15.02
C GLN A 35 -15.10 1.51 13.60
N ILE A 36 -15.95 1.72 12.59
CA ILE A 36 -15.55 1.83 11.19
C ILE A 36 -14.61 3.02 10.99
N ALA A 37 -14.96 4.19 11.53
CA ALA A 37 -14.12 5.38 11.44
C ALA A 37 -12.74 5.18 12.11
N PHE A 38 -12.70 4.55 13.29
CA PHE A 38 -11.46 4.21 13.98
C PHE A 38 -10.61 3.24 13.17
N MET A 39 -11.21 2.18 12.64
CA MET A 39 -10.54 1.21 11.78
C MET A 39 -9.94 1.90 10.53
N GLN A 40 -10.69 2.77 9.88
CA GLN A 40 -10.19 3.48 8.69
C GLN A 40 -9.09 4.49 9.03
N ALA A 41 -9.16 5.17 10.19
CA ALA A 41 -8.13 6.07 10.67
C ALA A 41 -6.81 5.36 11.02
N ALA A 42 -6.87 4.09 11.40
CA ALA A 42 -5.69 3.30 11.74
C ALA A 42 -4.71 3.15 10.54
N TYR A 43 -5.24 3.09 9.31
CA TYR A 43 -4.43 2.96 8.10
C TYR A 43 -3.51 4.16 7.86
N PRO A 44 -3.98 5.41 7.72
CA PRO A 44 -3.12 6.55 7.45
C PRO A 44 -2.16 6.85 8.61
N LEU A 45 -2.54 6.59 9.85
CA LEU A 45 -1.65 6.74 11.00
C LEU A 45 -0.46 5.77 10.91
N ALA A 46 -0.72 4.50 10.61
CA ALA A 46 0.33 3.50 10.44
C ALA A 46 1.15 3.74 9.15
N ALA A 47 0.56 4.33 8.11
CA ALA A 47 1.23 4.68 6.87
C ALA A 47 2.40 5.66 7.08
N LEU A 48 2.26 6.62 7.98
CA LEU A 48 3.34 7.53 8.36
C LEU A 48 4.56 6.76 8.87
N PHE A 49 4.34 5.78 9.74
CA PHE A 49 5.42 4.92 10.24
C PHE A 49 6.01 4.03 9.14
N GLY A 50 5.16 3.48 8.28
CA GLY A 50 5.59 2.69 7.13
C GLY A 50 6.54 3.47 6.21
N CYS A 51 6.18 4.69 5.85
CA CYS A 51 7.03 5.56 5.02
C CYS A 51 8.37 5.91 5.69
N LEU A 52 8.39 6.10 7.01
CA LEU A 52 9.61 6.45 7.74
C LEU A 52 10.54 5.24 7.97
N VAL A 53 9.97 4.06 8.11
CA VAL A 53 10.72 2.83 8.45
C VAL A 53 11.18 2.09 7.20
N ALA A 54 10.39 2.09 6.12
CA ALA A 54 10.70 1.34 4.90
C ALA A 54 12.10 1.66 4.31
N PRO A 55 12.57 2.91 4.21
CA PRO A 55 13.92 3.19 3.72
C PRO A 55 15.02 2.54 4.57
N ARG A 56 14.81 2.44 5.89
CA ARG A 56 15.77 1.79 6.79
C ARG A 56 15.78 0.28 6.59
N ILE A 57 14.62 -0.33 6.39
CA ILE A 57 14.51 -1.76 6.07
C ILE A 57 15.22 -2.04 4.74
N VAL A 58 14.97 -1.22 3.72
CA VAL A 58 15.62 -1.37 2.41
C VAL A 58 17.14 -1.24 2.52
N ALA A 59 17.64 -0.28 3.29
CA ALA A 59 19.06 -0.11 3.52
C ALA A 59 19.70 -1.31 4.25
N ALA A 60 18.96 -1.93 5.17
CA ALA A 60 19.47 -3.06 5.97
C ALA A 60 19.46 -4.40 5.21
N VAL A 61 18.39 -4.68 4.45
CA VAL A 61 18.18 -6.03 3.86
C VAL A 61 18.01 -6.03 2.34
N GLY A 62 17.94 -4.87 1.71
CA GLY A 62 17.75 -4.69 0.27
C GLY A 62 16.28 -4.72 -0.17
N HIS A 63 16.02 -4.29 -1.41
CA HIS A 63 14.66 -4.06 -1.94
C HIS A 63 13.80 -5.34 -1.95
N ILE A 64 14.33 -6.46 -2.46
CA ILE A 64 13.55 -7.69 -2.65
C ILE A 64 13.12 -8.29 -1.32
N ARG A 65 14.02 -8.35 -0.34
CA ARG A 65 13.70 -8.90 0.99
C ARG A 65 12.71 -7.99 1.73
N SER A 66 12.89 -6.68 1.61
CA SER A 66 11.95 -5.69 2.18
C SER A 66 10.56 -5.84 1.56
N PHE A 67 10.48 -5.94 0.23
CA PHE A 67 9.21 -6.15 -0.47
C PHE A 67 8.56 -7.46 -0.02
N GLY A 68 9.33 -8.56 0.04
CA GLY A 68 8.83 -9.86 0.45
C GLY A 68 8.25 -9.86 1.86
N ALA A 69 8.97 -9.27 2.82
CA ALA A 69 8.51 -9.18 4.21
C ALA A 69 7.22 -8.37 4.33
N LEU A 70 7.17 -7.18 3.70
CA LEU A 70 5.99 -6.31 3.74
C LEU A 70 4.78 -6.94 3.04
N ALA A 71 4.98 -7.58 1.87
CA ALA A 71 3.93 -8.27 1.15
C ALA A 71 3.38 -9.47 1.95
N SER A 72 4.23 -10.26 2.59
CA SER A 72 3.82 -11.38 3.43
C SER A 72 2.98 -10.92 4.63
N LEU A 73 3.41 -9.86 5.32
CA LEU A 73 2.64 -9.28 6.43
C LEU A 73 1.29 -8.74 5.96
N CYS A 74 1.26 -8.08 4.81
CA CYS A 74 0.04 -7.52 4.24
C CYS A 74 -0.96 -8.62 3.83
N SER A 75 -0.47 -9.70 3.21
CA SER A 75 -1.26 -10.88 2.85
C SER A 75 -1.85 -11.54 4.11
N THR A 76 -1.05 -11.69 5.16
CA THR A 76 -1.50 -12.21 6.45
C THR A 76 -2.59 -11.34 7.08
N ALA A 77 -2.43 -10.01 7.04
CA ALA A 77 -3.45 -9.09 7.54
C ALA A 77 -4.79 -9.27 6.82
N ALA A 78 -4.78 -9.46 5.50
CA ALA A 78 -5.99 -9.72 4.71
C ALA A 78 -6.70 -11.01 5.16
N LEU A 79 -5.95 -12.09 5.40
CA LEU A 79 -6.52 -13.37 5.86
C LEU A 79 -7.09 -13.30 7.29
N ILE A 80 -6.45 -12.54 8.18
CA ILE A 80 -6.95 -12.39 9.55
C ILE A 80 -8.31 -11.68 9.57
N HIS A 81 -8.57 -10.70 8.69
CA HIS A 81 -9.89 -10.10 8.57
C HIS A 81 -10.99 -11.14 8.25
N MET A 82 -10.65 -12.21 7.52
CA MET A 82 -11.58 -13.30 7.22
C MET A 82 -11.89 -14.18 8.44
N VAL A 83 -10.92 -14.34 9.33
CA VAL A 83 -11.02 -15.29 10.46
C VAL A 83 -11.73 -14.69 11.67
N THR A 84 -11.67 -13.37 11.83
CA THR A 84 -12.21 -12.67 13.01
C THR A 84 -13.24 -11.63 12.58
N ALA A 85 -14.33 -11.50 13.36
CA ALA A 85 -15.35 -10.46 13.19
C ALA A 85 -15.28 -9.42 14.33
N ASP A 86 -14.11 -9.25 14.95
CA ASP A 86 -13.89 -8.29 16.03
C ASP A 86 -13.37 -6.96 15.49
N PRO A 87 -14.03 -5.82 15.81
CA PRO A 87 -13.64 -4.50 15.31
C PRO A 87 -12.21 -4.08 15.66
N TRP A 88 -11.70 -4.48 16.83
CA TRP A 88 -10.37 -4.12 17.28
C TRP A 88 -9.29 -4.92 16.56
N SER A 89 -9.54 -6.20 16.32
CA SER A 89 -8.69 -7.03 15.47
C SER A 89 -8.61 -6.45 14.05
N TRP A 90 -9.75 -6.00 13.50
CA TRP A 90 -9.81 -5.37 12.19
C TRP A 90 -9.04 -4.06 12.14
N ALA A 91 -9.15 -3.22 13.19
CA ALA A 91 -8.38 -1.98 13.29
C ALA A 91 -6.87 -2.27 13.35
N ALA A 92 -6.43 -3.29 14.10
CA ALA A 92 -5.03 -3.69 14.17
C ALA A 92 -4.50 -4.19 12.82
N MET A 93 -5.28 -5.04 12.11
CA MET A 93 -4.91 -5.51 10.77
C MET A 93 -4.94 -4.40 9.74
N ARG A 94 -5.85 -3.44 9.86
CA ARG A 94 -5.89 -2.25 9.02
C ARG A 94 -4.67 -1.35 9.25
N ALA A 95 -4.21 -1.21 10.51
CA ALA A 95 -2.95 -0.53 10.82
C ALA A 95 -1.75 -1.27 10.21
N LEU A 96 -1.72 -2.61 10.32
CA LEU A 96 -0.67 -3.42 9.72
C LEU A 96 -0.63 -3.25 8.18
N ALA A 97 -1.78 -3.29 7.51
CA ALA A 97 -1.89 -3.00 6.09
C ALA A 97 -1.44 -1.57 5.76
N GLY A 98 -1.82 -0.60 6.59
CA GLY A 98 -1.39 0.80 6.47
C GLY A 98 0.12 1.00 6.62
N PHE A 99 0.78 0.20 7.43
CA PHE A 99 2.25 0.17 7.49
C PHE A 99 2.86 -0.48 6.24
N CYS A 100 2.30 -1.61 5.80
CA CYS A 100 2.89 -2.42 4.73
C CYS A 100 2.72 -1.82 3.34
N PHE A 101 1.51 -1.37 2.94
CA PHE A 101 1.28 -0.87 1.58
C PHE A 101 2.14 0.36 1.24
N PRO A 102 2.18 1.45 2.04
CA PRO A 102 3.08 2.56 1.79
C PRO A 102 4.55 2.14 1.83
N GLY A 103 4.90 1.18 2.68
CA GLY A 103 6.22 0.58 2.69
C GLY A 103 6.58 -0.08 1.35
N LEU A 104 5.66 -0.84 0.74
CA LEU A 104 5.82 -1.43 -0.60
C LEU A 104 6.02 -0.35 -1.66
N TYR A 105 5.29 0.78 -1.57
CA TYR A 105 5.44 1.91 -2.49
C TYR A 105 6.84 2.52 -2.40
N VAL A 106 7.31 2.79 -1.18
CA VAL A 106 8.66 3.32 -0.94
C VAL A 106 9.73 2.37 -1.49
N VAL A 107 9.58 1.05 -1.29
CA VAL A 107 10.50 0.05 -1.84
C VAL A 107 10.53 0.11 -3.36
N ALA A 108 9.36 0.14 -4.01
CA ALA A 108 9.25 0.16 -5.46
C ALA A 108 9.77 1.47 -6.08
N GLU A 109 9.42 2.61 -5.50
CA GLU A 109 9.89 3.92 -5.95
C GLU A 109 11.40 4.08 -5.80
N SER A 110 11.95 3.63 -4.68
CA SER A 110 13.38 3.65 -4.44
C SER A 110 14.12 2.75 -5.45
N TRP A 111 13.58 1.57 -5.76
CA TRP A 111 14.14 0.68 -6.77
C TRP A 111 14.05 1.27 -8.19
N LEU A 112 12.92 1.89 -8.51
CA LEU A 112 12.72 2.54 -9.81
C LEU A 112 13.69 3.72 -9.99
N ASN A 113 13.82 4.56 -8.97
CA ASN A 113 14.73 5.71 -8.98
C ASN A 113 16.20 5.30 -9.11
N GLY A 114 16.61 4.19 -8.50
CA GLY A 114 17.98 3.66 -8.63
C GLY A 114 18.33 3.13 -10.01
N ARG A 115 17.34 2.86 -10.87
CA ARG A 115 17.52 2.37 -12.25
C ARG A 115 17.23 3.40 -13.34
N ALA A 116 16.61 4.51 -12.97
CA ALA A 116 16.23 5.57 -13.89
C ALA A 116 17.40 6.51 -14.14
N ASP A 117 17.70 6.78 -15.40
CA ASP A 117 18.50 7.93 -15.79
C ASP A 117 17.68 9.22 -15.82
N ASN A 118 18.33 10.37 -15.96
CA ASN A 118 17.65 11.66 -15.92
C ASN A 118 16.62 11.85 -17.06
N HIS A 119 16.77 11.14 -18.19
CA HIS A 119 15.84 11.23 -19.33
C HIS A 119 14.63 10.32 -19.14
N SER A 120 14.81 9.14 -18.57
CA SER A 120 13.75 8.14 -18.43
C SER A 120 12.94 8.27 -17.13
N ARG A 121 13.48 8.98 -16.11
CA ARG A 121 12.87 9.06 -14.77
C ARG A 121 11.43 9.55 -14.80
N ALA A 122 11.14 10.64 -15.52
CA ALA A 122 9.78 11.19 -15.60
C ALA A 122 8.80 10.20 -16.24
N ALA A 123 9.19 9.55 -17.34
CA ALA A 123 8.37 8.55 -18.02
C ALA A 123 8.10 7.33 -17.13
N LEU A 124 9.13 6.83 -16.43
CA LEU A 124 9.00 5.68 -15.52
C LEU A 124 8.09 5.98 -14.34
N LEU A 125 8.20 7.18 -13.75
CA LEU A 125 7.29 7.60 -12.67
C LEU A 125 5.85 7.78 -13.18
N SER A 126 5.65 8.30 -14.39
CA SER A 126 4.31 8.41 -14.99
C SER A 126 3.67 7.03 -15.19
N ILE A 127 4.41 6.06 -15.71
CA ILE A 127 3.94 4.68 -15.85
C ILE A 127 3.62 4.08 -14.47
N TYR A 128 4.46 4.34 -13.48
CA TYR A 128 4.23 3.90 -12.11
C TYR A 128 2.91 4.46 -11.54
N PHE A 129 2.64 5.76 -11.69
CA PHE A 129 1.39 6.37 -11.24
C PHE A 129 0.16 5.84 -11.98
N ILE A 130 0.27 5.60 -13.30
CA ILE A 130 -0.79 4.96 -14.09
C ILE A 130 -1.04 3.54 -13.58
N THR A 131 0.01 2.78 -13.31
CA THR A 131 -0.07 1.42 -12.74
C THR A 131 -0.76 1.46 -11.37
N GLN A 132 -0.41 2.42 -10.53
CA GLN A 132 -0.97 2.59 -9.19
C GLN A 132 -2.48 2.90 -9.25
N THR A 133 -2.85 3.94 -10.00
CA THR A 133 -4.24 4.38 -10.12
C THR A 133 -5.10 3.36 -10.86
N GLY A 134 -4.58 2.81 -11.97
CA GLY A 134 -5.25 1.76 -12.74
C GLY A 134 -5.44 0.47 -11.93
N GLY A 135 -4.43 0.08 -11.16
CA GLY A 135 -4.53 -1.06 -10.26
C GLY A 135 -5.61 -0.87 -9.20
N ALA A 136 -5.64 0.29 -8.55
CA ALA A 136 -6.68 0.59 -7.57
C ALA A 136 -8.09 0.57 -8.20
N ALA A 137 -8.26 1.13 -9.40
CA ALA A 137 -9.54 1.09 -10.13
C ALA A 137 -9.95 -0.35 -10.49
N LEU A 138 -9.01 -1.18 -10.97
CA LEU A 138 -9.27 -2.60 -11.22
C LEU A 138 -9.69 -3.34 -9.95
N GLY A 139 -9.08 -3.00 -8.80
CA GLY A 139 -9.47 -3.55 -7.50
C GLY A 139 -10.94 -3.26 -7.17
N GLN A 140 -11.42 -2.05 -7.45
CA GLN A 140 -12.83 -1.69 -7.24
C GLN A 140 -13.78 -2.53 -8.11
N LEU A 141 -13.40 -2.87 -9.33
CA LEU A 141 -14.22 -3.72 -10.22
C LEU A 141 -14.38 -5.14 -9.66
N LEU A 142 -13.40 -5.65 -8.91
CA LEU A 142 -13.47 -6.98 -8.29
C LEU A 142 -14.57 -7.08 -7.21
N LEU A 143 -15.03 -5.96 -6.65
CA LEU A 143 -16.19 -5.95 -5.73
C LEU A 143 -17.47 -6.46 -6.38
N GLY A 144 -17.59 -6.40 -7.71
CA GLY A 144 -18.70 -6.97 -8.43
C GLY A 144 -18.73 -8.50 -8.50
N ILE A 145 -17.70 -9.20 -8.00
CA ILE A 145 -17.66 -10.66 -7.95
C ILE A 145 -18.59 -11.12 -6.82
N PRO A 146 -19.58 -12.01 -7.11
CA PRO A 146 -20.46 -12.52 -6.08
C PRO A 146 -19.68 -13.29 -5.00
N ASP A 147 -19.81 -12.86 -3.75
CA ASP A 147 -19.16 -13.48 -2.60
C ASP A 147 -20.19 -13.80 -1.50
N SER A 148 -20.98 -14.83 -1.74
CA SER A 148 -22.04 -15.27 -0.80
C SER A 148 -21.49 -15.72 0.56
N GLY A 149 -20.22 -16.17 0.62
CA GLY A 149 -19.54 -16.57 1.86
C GLY A 149 -18.84 -15.41 2.57
N GLY A 150 -18.67 -14.28 1.90
CA GLY A 150 -17.97 -13.10 2.41
C GLY A 150 -16.48 -13.25 2.63
N ASN A 151 -15.87 -14.32 2.13
CA ASN A 151 -14.47 -14.66 2.35
C ASN A 151 -13.64 -14.66 1.07
N LEU A 152 -14.28 -14.89 -0.09
CA LEU A 152 -13.59 -15.02 -1.37
C LEU A 152 -12.75 -13.79 -1.72
N LEU A 153 -13.30 -12.60 -1.50
CA LEU A 153 -12.60 -11.36 -1.83
C LEU A 153 -11.35 -11.13 -0.96
N PHE A 154 -11.36 -11.53 0.32
CA PHE A 154 -10.17 -11.51 1.17
C PHE A 154 -9.10 -12.49 0.69
N VAL A 155 -9.51 -13.67 0.23
CA VAL A 155 -8.60 -14.65 -0.37
C VAL A 155 -7.98 -14.08 -1.65
N ILE A 156 -8.77 -13.45 -2.52
CA ILE A 156 -8.27 -12.79 -3.74
C ILE A 156 -7.24 -11.72 -3.37
N VAL A 157 -7.50 -10.87 -2.39
CA VAL A 157 -6.54 -9.86 -1.90
C VAL A 157 -5.23 -10.52 -1.49
N SER A 158 -5.30 -11.55 -0.65
CA SER A 158 -4.11 -12.26 -0.16
C SER A 158 -3.33 -12.93 -1.29
N VAL A 159 -4.01 -13.59 -2.22
CA VAL A 159 -3.40 -14.26 -3.39
C VAL A 159 -2.71 -13.24 -4.29
N LEU A 160 -3.35 -12.13 -4.63
CA LEU A 160 -2.75 -11.09 -5.48
C LEU A 160 -1.49 -10.49 -4.84
N ILE A 161 -1.52 -10.21 -3.52
CA ILE A 161 -0.35 -9.72 -2.79
C ILE A 161 0.77 -10.77 -2.83
N SER A 162 0.46 -12.03 -2.59
CA SER A 162 1.45 -13.12 -2.60
C SER A 162 2.03 -13.33 -4.01
N LEU A 163 1.20 -13.31 -5.04
CA LEU A 163 1.64 -13.43 -6.43
C LEU A 163 2.54 -12.27 -6.88
N SER A 164 2.44 -11.11 -6.26
CA SER A 164 3.31 -9.97 -6.57
C SER A 164 4.79 -10.25 -6.31
N LEU A 165 5.09 -11.20 -5.44
CA LEU A 165 6.46 -11.64 -5.17
C LEU A 165 7.11 -12.33 -6.36
N VAL A 166 6.34 -13.05 -7.19
CA VAL A 166 6.87 -13.81 -8.31
C VAL A 166 7.65 -12.94 -9.30
N PRO A 167 7.06 -11.88 -9.89
CA PRO A 167 7.79 -11.01 -10.80
C PRO A 167 8.94 -10.26 -10.10
N MET A 168 8.80 -9.94 -8.81
CA MET A 168 9.84 -9.28 -8.03
C MET A 168 11.06 -10.19 -7.85
N LEU A 169 10.86 -11.45 -7.50
CA LEU A 169 11.92 -12.45 -7.35
C LEU A 169 12.59 -12.77 -8.69
N LEU A 170 11.83 -12.90 -9.77
CA LEU A 170 12.36 -13.16 -11.12
C LEU A 170 13.16 -11.97 -11.66
N SER A 171 12.89 -10.73 -11.18
CA SER A 171 13.64 -9.53 -11.56
C SER A 171 14.95 -9.34 -10.80
N ALA A 172 15.29 -10.25 -9.91
CA ALA A 172 16.45 -10.21 -9.02
C ALA A 172 17.79 -10.35 -9.76
N GLN A 173 18.10 -9.44 -10.66
CA GLN A 173 19.48 -9.14 -11.02
C GLN A 173 20.11 -8.32 -9.90
N GLN A 174 21.32 -8.72 -9.51
CA GLN A 174 22.15 -8.22 -8.40
C GLN A 174 21.81 -6.78 -7.95
N GLY A 175 21.36 -6.67 -6.69
CA GLY A 175 20.99 -5.38 -6.12
C GLY A 175 22.16 -4.41 -6.10
N GLN A 176 21.98 -3.25 -6.71
CA GLN A 176 22.83 -2.12 -6.43
C GLN A 176 22.73 -1.79 -4.94
N ALA A 177 23.85 -1.52 -4.30
CA ALA A 177 23.87 -1.07 -2.92
C ALA A 177 22.98 0.18 -2.78
N PHE A 178 21.99 0.12 -1.92
CA PHE A 178 21.12 1.24 -1.64
C PHE A 178 21.80 2.12 -0.58
N GLU A 179 22.19 3.32 -0.97
CA GLU A 179 22.55 4.36 -0.01
C GLU A 179 21.26 4.95 0.56
N ALA A 180 21.09 4.86 1.88
CA ALA A 180 19.96 5.47 2.54
C ALA A 180 19.94 6.97 2.25
N PRO A 181 18.80 7.56 1.82
CA PRO A 181 18.73 8.99 1.57
C PRO A 181 19.09 9.77 2.83
N ALA A 182 19.79 10.89 2.65
CA ALA A 182 20.12 11.80 3.74
C ALA A 182 18.84 12.16 4.51
N ARG A 183 18.92 12.17 5.84
CA ARG A 183 17.79 12.53 6.70
C ARG A 183 17.41 13.99 6.42
N LEU A 184 16.34 14.20 5.68
CA LEU A 184 15.75 15.52 5.56
C LEU A 184 14.98 15.83 6.83
N SER A 185 15.27 16.96 7.45
CA SER A 185 14.48 17.46 8.58
C SER A 185 13.12 17.93 8.06
N ALA A 186 12.08 17.94 8.92
CA ALA A 186 10.77 18.49 8.56
C ALA A 186 10.89 19.94 8.06
N ARG A 187 11.87 20.68 8.57
CA ARG A 187 12.17 22.05 8.15
C ARG A 187 12.72 22.12 6.71
N ASP A 188 13.50 21.12 6.30
CA ASP A 188 14.07 21.04 4.95
C ASP A 188 12.97 20.64 3.94
N LEU A 189 12.05 19.75 4.32
CA LEU A 189 10.87 19.41 3.52
C LEU A 189 9.97 20.63 3.29
N PHE A 190 9.74 21.46 4.32
CA PHE A 190 8.98 22.70 4.19
C PHE A 190 9.67 23.72 3.25
N ARG A 191 11.01 23.79 3.27
CA ARG A 191 11.77 24.69 2.39
C ARG A 191 11.83 24.21 0.95
N LEU A 192 11.95 22.89 0.75
CA LEU A 192 12.12 22.30 -0.59
C LEU A 192 10.81 22.22 -1.37
N SER A 193 9.69 21.96 -0.73
CA SER A 193 8.40 21.84 -1.41
C SER A 193 7.22 22.16 -0.50
N PRO A 194 6.98 23.46 -0.19
CA PRO A 194 5.84 23.87 0.62
C PRO A 194 4.51 23.53 -0.06
N LEU A 195 4.45 23.61 -1.40
CA LEU A 195 3.29 23.20 -2.19
C LEU A 195 3.05 21.70 -2.14
N GLY A 196 4.09 20.88 -2.22
CA GLY A 196 3.96 19.43 -2.14
C GLY A 196 3.39 18.97 -0.80
N LEU A 197 3.82 19.58 0.30
CA LEU A 197 3.28 19.29 1.64
C LEU A 197 1.82 19.70 1.79
N SER A 198 1.46 20.91 1.32
CA SER A 198 0.07 21.38 1.39
C SER A 198 -0.87 20.54 0.53
N VAL A 199 -0.46 20.18 -0.69
CA VAL A 199 -1.24 19.29 -1.57
C VAL A 199 -1.42 17.91 -0.95
N SER A 200 -0.36 17.34 -0.37
CA SER A 200 -0.43 16.04 0.31
C SER A 200 -1.36 16.06 1.51
N PHE A 201 -1.34 17.16 2.28
CA PHE A 201 -2.22 17.35 3.44
C PHE A 201 -3.68 17.48 3.01
N VAL A 202 -3.97 18.30 2.00
CA VAL A 202 -5.33 18.47 1.46
C VAL A 202 -5.86 17.18 0.87
N ASN A 203 -5.02 16.43 0.13
CA ASN A 203 -5.40 15.14 -0.42
C ASN A 203 -5.70 14.11 0.68
N GLY A 204 -4.90 14.10 1.74
CA GLY A 204 -5.13 13.23 2.90
C GLY A 204 -6.46 13.53 3.60
N ILE A 205 -6.79 14.81 3.79
CA ILE A 205 -8.09 15.22 4.37
C ILE A 205 -9.23 14.83 3.42
N SER A 206 -9.11 15.09 2.13
CA SER A 206 -10.14 14.77 1.13
C SER A 206 -10.43 13.26 1.09
N GLN A 207 -9.40 12.43 1.09
CA GLN A 207 -9.58 10.98 1.14
C GLN A 207 -10.22 10.54 2.46
N GLY A 208 -9.78 11.09 3.59
CA GLY A 208 -10.37 10.80 4.90
C GLY A 208 -11.84 11.16 4.97
N ALA A 209 -12.23 12.34 4.45
CA ALA A 209 -13.62 12.78 4.41
C ALA A 209 -14.49 11.89 3.51
N PHE A 210 -13.95 11.40 2.38
CA PHE A 210 -14.65 10.48 1.50
C PHE A 210 -14.99 9.15 2.19
N TYR A 211 -14.09 8.63 3.02
CA TYR A 211 -14.32 7.37 3.76
C TYR A 211 -15.25 7.51 4.98
N VAL A 212 -15.43 8.71 5.50
CA VAL A 212 -16.33 8.97 6.64
C VAL A 212 -17.73 9.38 6.18
N GLY A 213 -17.84 9.91 4.95
CA GLY A 213 -19.11 10.39 4.38
C GLY A 213 -19.93 9.35 3.60
N LEU A 214 -19.41 8.13 3.42
CA LEU A 214 -20.10 6.97 2.88
C LEU A 214 -20.64 6.09 3.99
#